data_4b8d381bd33cdd54473c095249044f51
#
_entry.id   4b8d381bd33cdd54473c095249044f51
#
_cell.length_a   1.000
_cell.length_b   1.000
_cell.length_c   1.000
_cell.angle_alpha   90.00
_cell.angle_beta   90.00
_cell.angle_gamma   90.00
#
_symmetry.space_group_name_H-M   'P 1'
#
loop_
_entity.id
_entity.type
_entity.pdbx_description
1 polymer ?
#
loop_
_entity_poly.entity_id
_entity_poly.type
_entity_poly.pdbx_seq_one_letter_code
_entity_poly.pdbx_strand_id
1 'polypeptide(L)' 'MKVELKKGNLVDKFSVKGELSEVIEKLKKLYICQIEVGKDLIVCKIKEEREVF' A
#
# COMPACT_ATOMS: atom_id res chain seq x y z
N MET A 1 -2.69 8.57 8.85
CA MET A 1 -3.06 7.24 8.32
C MET A 1 -1.83 6.36 8.23
N LYS A 2 -1.96 5.14 8.66
CA LYS A 2 -0.85 4.18 8.62
C LYS A 2 -0.99 3.26 7.43
N VAL A 3 0.14 2.97 6.78
CA VAL A 3 0.19 2.05 5.66
C VAL A 3 1.14 0.92 6.00
N GLU A 4 0.70 -0.29 5.76
CA GLU A 4 1.50 -1.50 5.94
C GLU A 4 1.65 -2.18 4.59
N LEU A 5 2.91 -2.34 4.15
CA LEU A 5 3.23 -3.04 2.91
C LEU A 5 3.77 -4.41 3.26
N LYS A 6 3.12 -5.44 2.74
CA LYS A 6 3.55 -6.83 2.93
C LYS A 6 4.03 -7.41 1.61
N LYS A 7 5.28 -7.84 1.59
CA LYS A 7 5.88 -8.48 0.42
C LYS A 7 6.59 -9.76 0.89
N GLY A 8 5.96 -10.90 0.70
CA GLY A 8 6.48 -12.16 1.20
C GLY A 8 6.60 -12.12 2.72
N ASN A 9 7.83 -12.24 3.22
CA ASN A 9 8.12 -12.16 4.65
C ASN A 9 8.50 -10.77 5.12
N LEU A 10 8.58 -9.82 4.18
CA LEU A 10 8.93 -8.44 4.51
C LEU A 10 7.69 -7.63 4.81
N VAL A 11 7.74 -6.84 5.86
CA VAL A 11 6.65 -5.96 6.26
C VAL A 11 7.23 -4.58 6.53
N ASP A 12 6.76 -3.60 5.76
CA ASP A 12 7.10 -2.20 5.96
C ASP A 12 5.89 -1.45 6.48
N LYS A 13 6.11 -0.62 7.50
CA LYS A 13 5.06 0.22 8.08
C LYS A 13 5.51 1.66 8.04
N PHE A 14 4.61 2.54 7.60
CA PHE A 14 4.90 3.96 7.60
C PHE A 14 3.60 4.76 7.72
N SER A 15 3.74 6.03 8.07
CA SER A 15 2.60 6.94 8.14
C SER A 15 2.58 7.84 6.91
N VAL A 16 1.39 8.09 6.39
CA VAL A 16 1.21 8.99 5.26
C VAL A 16 0.15 10.03 5.60
N LYS A 17 0.28 11.19 4.98
CA LYS A 17 -0.73 12.24 5.04
C LYS A 17 -1.47 12.27 3.71
N GLY A 18 -2.76 12.51 3.75
CA GLY A 18 -3.58 12.60 2.56
C GLY A 18 -4.88 11.84 2.70
N GLU A 19 -5.69 11.90 1.67
CA GLU A 19 -6.95 11.20 1.65
C GLU A 19 -6.75 9.73 1.28
N LEU A 20 -7.63 8.89 1.80
CA LEU A 20 -7.60 7.46 1.58
C LEU A 20 -7.55 7.11 0.09
N SER A 21 -8.38 7.76 -0.71
CA SER A 21 -8.43 7.51 -2.15
C SER A 21 -7.11 7.80 -2.84
N GLU A 22 -6.44 8.89 -2.47
CA GLU A 22 -5.16 9.27 -3.05
C GLU A 22 -4.07 8.25 -2.72
N VAL A 23 -4.04 7.80 -1.47
CA VAL A 23 -3.05 6.81 -1.02
C VAL A 23 -3.26 5.49 -1.77
N ILE A 24 -4.49 5.05 -1.88
CA ILE A 24 -4.83 3.82 -2.60
C ILE A 24 -4.43 3.91 -4.08
N GLU A 25 -4.70 5.04 -4.72
CA GLU A 25 -4.30 5.25 -6.11
C GLU A 25 -2.79 5.15 -6.30
N LYS A 26 -2.02 5.78 -5.43
CA LYS A 26 -0.57 5.72 -5.49
C LYS A 26 -0.05 4.30 -5.31
N LEU A 27 -0.60 3.56 -4.36
CA LEU A 27 -0.21 2.18 -4.13
C LEU A 27 -0.52 1.29 -5.34
N LYS A 28 -1.66 1.48 -5.96
CA LYS A 28 -2.04 0.72 -7.14
C LYS A 28 -1.19 1.04 -8.36
N LYS A 29 -0.64 2.25 -8.44
CA LYS A 29 0.27 2.62 -9.52
C LYS A 29 1.65 1.98 -9.34
N LEU A 30 2.11 1.87 -8.10
CA LEU A 30 3.44 1.37 -7.80
C LEU A 30 3.51 -0.15 -7.72
N TYR A 31 2.43 -0.78 -7.29
CA TYR A 31 2.42 -2.21 -7.01
C TYR A 31 1.20 -2.90 -7.56
N ILE A 32 1.38 -4.16 -7.95
CA ILE A 32 0.25 -5.06 -8.17
C ILE A 32 -0.02 -5.70 -6.82
N CYS A 33 -1.06 -5.23 -6.13
CA CYS A 33 -1.31 -5.63 -4.76
C CYS A 33 -2.79 -5.73 -4.45
N GLN A 34 -3.08 -6.47 -3.39
CA GLN A 34 -4.41 -6.53 -2.81
C GLN A 34 -4.45 -5.57 -1.63
N ILE A 35 -5.42 -4.66 -1.64
CA ILE A 35 -5.53 -3.63 -0.62
C ILE A 35 -6.69 -3.94 0.30
N GLU A 36 -6.41 -3.93 1.61
CA GLU A 36 -7.41 -4.02 2.65
C GLU A 36 -7.41 -2.72 3.45
N VAL A 37 -8.58 -2.18 3.72
CA VAL A 37 -8.73 -0.92 4.43
C VAL A 37 -9.33 -1.17 5.80
N GLY A 38 -8.60 -0.78 6.84
CA GLY A 38 -9.08 -0.76 8.21
C GLY A 38 -9.44 0.66 8.65
N LYS A 39 -9.68 0.87 9.94
CA LYS A 39 -10.10 2.17 10.49
C LYS A 39 -9.09 3.28 10.22
N ASP A 40 -7.83 3.05 10.54
CA ASP A 40 -6.75 4.00 10.31
C ASP A 40 -5.55 3.31 9.68
N LEU A 41 -5.80 2.21 9.01
CA LEU A 41 -4.76 1.35 8.50
C LEU A 41 -5.12 0.86 7.11
N ILE A 42 -4.16 0.96 6.20
CA ILE A 42 -4.25 0.35 4.88
C ILE A 42 -3.21 -0.76 4.82
N VAL A 43 -3.65 -1.97 4.51
CA VAL A 43 -2.75 -3.09 4.31
C VAL A 43 -2.67 -3.39 2.82
N CYS A 44 -1.46 -3.31 2.28
CA CYS A 44 -1.20 -3.60 0.88
C CYS A 44 -0.36 -4.88 0.79
N LYS A 45 -0.98 -5.96 0.32
CA LYS A 45 -0.27 -7.22 0.09
C LYS A 45 0.27 -7.22 -1.33
N ILE A 46 1.56 -7.01 -1.47
CA ILE A 46 2.20 -6.87 -2.76
C ILE A 46 2.44 -8.23 -3.39
N LYS A 47 1.95 -8.41 -4.62
CA LYS A 47 2.23 -9.61 -5.41
C LYS A 47 3.42 -9.37 -6.31
N GLU A 48 3.47 -8.21 -6.97
CA GLU A 48 4.58 -7.84 -7.84
C GLU A 48 4.76 -6.33 -7.79
N GLU A 49 5.99 -5.88 -7.94
CA GLU A 49 6.29 -4.47 -8.14
C GLU A 49 6.11 -4.14 -9.62
N ARG A 50 5.45 -3.03 -9.90
CA ARG A 50 5.35 -2.53 -11.26
C ARG A 50 6.62 -1.80 -11.63
N GLU A 51 7.18 -2.16 -12.76
CA GLU A 51 8.25 -1.38 -13.33
C GLU A 51 7.64 -0.15 -14.00
N VAL A 52 8.02 1.01 -13.49
CA VAL A 52 7.56 2.28 -14.06
C VAL A 52 8.73 2.92 -14.75
N PHE A 53 8.68 2.97 -16.05
CA PHE A 53 9.67 3.65 -16.85
C PHE A 53 9.08 4.93 -17.42
#